data_708fbd471e09db1445bad0615f10a61d
#
_entry.id   708fbd471e09db1445bad0615f10a61d
#
_cell.length_a   1.000
_cell.length_b   1.000
_cell.length_c   1.000
_cell.angle_alpha   90.00
_cell.angle_beta   90.00
_cell.angle_gamma   90.00
#
_symmetry.space_group_name_H-M   'P 1'
#
loop_
_entity.id
_entity.type
_entity.pdbx_description
1 polymer ?
#
loop_
_entity_poly.entity_id
_entity_poly.type
_entity_poly.pdbx_seq_one_letter_code
_entity_poly.pdbx_strand_id
1 'polypeptide(L)'
;MTTVSVLSAQAIRRAYPLAGRSVEAVRGLSLDVMAGEWVAVVGPSGCGKSTLLNLLGAIDRPTAGRIVIAGRDVSALDDAEATRFRLTGVGFVFQRFYLMPTLTAAENVELPMAEARVPRAAREVRARELLAYVGLDGRADHRPFQLSGGEQQRVAIARALANRPALLLADEPTGELDARTGAEMIALFDRLNRDGTTIVTVTHDEELAQAARRVVHMKDGVVVDDVVRRPLEARA
;
A
#
# COMPACT_ATOMS: atom_id res chain seq x y z
N MET A 1 25.21 -4.87 -8.26
CA MET A 1 24.57 -4.86 -6.92
C MET A 1 23.39 -5.82 -6.95
N THR A 2 23.33 -6.75 -6.03
CA THR A 2 22.24 -7.72 -5.95
C THR A 2 20.96 -6.96 -5.55
N THR A 3 19.97 -6.89 -6.42
CA THR A 3 18.69 -6.24 -6.11
C THR A 3 18.00 -7.07 -5.02
N VAL A 4 17.76 -6.48 -3.85
CA VAL A 4 17.17 -7.17 -2.71
C VAL A 4 15.66 -7.19 -2.87
N SER A 5 15.06 -8.38 -2.79
CA SER A 5 13.60 -8.52 -2.74
C SER A 5 13.08 -7.96 -1.41
N VAL A 6 12.14 -7.00 -1.48
CA VAL A 6 11.42 -6.48 -0.31
C VAL A 6 10.21 -7.32 0.01
N LEU A 7 9.56 -7.88 -1.01
CA LEU A 7 8.40 -8.77 -0.88
C LEU A 7 8.67 -10.04 -1.69
N SER A 8 8.49 -11.20 -1.06
CA SER A 8 8.42 -12.49 -1.74
C SER A 8 7.18 -13.26 -1.27
N ALA A 9 6.24 -13.47 -2.17
CA ALA A 9 5.08 -14.33 -1.98
C ALA A 9 5.26 -15.59 -2.82
N GLN A 10 5.18 -16.77 -2.20
CA GLN A 10 5.47 -18.07 -2.84
C GLN A 10 4.27 -18.98 -2.74
N ALA A 11 3.67 -19.33 -3.88
CA ALA A 11 2.55 -20.25 -4.03
C ALA A 11 1.40 -19.99 -3.03
N ILE A 12 1.12 -18.70 -2.73
CA ILE A 12 0.13 -18.32 -1.74
C ILE A 12 -1.29 -18.70 -2.16
N ARG A 13 -2.07 -19.23 -1.24
CA ARG A 13 -3.49 -19.55 -1.41
C ARG A 13 -4.32 -18.87 -0.35
N ARG A 14 -5.53 -18.48 -0.71
CA ARG A 14 -6.51 -18.02 0.26
C ARG A 14 -7.89 -18.52 -0.12
N ALA A 15 -8.48 -19.29 0.76
CA ALA A 15 -9.82 -19.84 0.63
C ALA A 15 -10.70 -19.36 1.78
N TYR A 16 -11.93 -18.95 1.45
CA TYR A 16 -12.94 -18.55 2.42
C TYR A 16 -14.10 -19.55 2.44
N PRO A 17 -14.57 -19.98 3.61
CA PRO A 17 -15.78 -20.79 3.72
C PRO A 17 -17.00 -19.93 3.36
N LEU A 18 -17.84 -20.40 2.44
CA LEU A 18 -19.06 -19.74 2.03
C LEU A 18 -20.20 -20.76 1.87
N ALA A 19 -21.18 -20.73 2.76
CA ALA A 19 -22.42 -21.54 2.67
C ALA A 19 -22.18 -23.02 2.31
N GLY A 20 -21.25 -23.70 3.01
CA GLY A 20 -20.93 -25.11 2.78
C GLY A 20 -19.99 -25.40 1.60
N ARG A 21 -19.49 -24.35 0.93
CA ARG A 21 -18.46 -24.43 -0.13
C ARG A 21 -17.22 -23.65 0.29
N SER A 22 -16.11 -23.88 -0.39
CA SER A 22 -14.89 -23.07 -0.25
C SER A 22 -14.68 -22.27 -1.52
N VAL A 23 -14.49 -20.95 -1.38
CA VAL A 23 -14.14 -20.06 -2.50
C VAL A 23 -12.67 -19.70 -2.38
N GLU A 24 -11.86 -20.17 -3.32
CA GLU A 24 -10.45 -19.78 -3.42
C GLU A 24 -10.35 -18.42 -4.10
N ALA A 25 -10.03 -17.39 -3.32
CA ALA A 25 -9.82 -16.02 -3.83
C ALA A 25 -8.40 -15.82 -4.39
N VAL A 26 -7.40 -16.58 -3.88
CA VAL A 26 -6.03 -16.62 -4.39
C VAL A 26 -5.60 -18.07 -4.49
N ARG A 27 -5.04 -18.46 -5.66
CA ARG A 27 -4.87 -19.87 -6.08
C ARG A 27 -3.43 -20.22 -6.43
N GLY A 28 -2.52 -20.20 -5.44
CA GLY A 28 -1.11 -20.56 -5.66
C GLY A 28 -0.32 -19.46 -6.38
N LEU A 29 -0.63 -18.20 -6.08
CA LEU A 29 0.01 -17.04 -6.66
C LEU A 29 1.44 -16.88 -6.11
N SER A 30 2.39 -16.56 -6.99
CA SER A 30 3.75 -16.15 -6.62
C SER A 30 4.03 -14.76 -7.17
N LEU A 31 4.69 -13.91 -6.35
CA LEU A 31 5.03 -12.54 -6.70
C LEU A 31 6.24 -12.09 -5.87
N ASP A 32 7.29 -11.67 -6.54
CA ASP A 32 8.43 -10.99 -5.92
C ASP A 32 8.42 -9.51 -6.30
N VAL A 33 8.71 -8.62 -5.33
CA VAL A 33 8.84 -7.18 -5.56
C VAL A 33 10.18 -6.71 -5.02
N MET A 34 10.96 -6.04 -5.87
CA MET A 34 12.29 -5.55 -5.53
C MET A 34 12.24 -4.19 -4.83
N ALA A 35 13.29 -3.87 -4.07
CA ALA A 35 13.40 -2.56 -3.42
C ALA A 35 13.33 -1.43 -4.45
N GLY A 36 12.46 -0.43 -4.20
CA GLY A 36 12.21 0.69 -5.08
C GLY A 36 11.42 0.34 -6.35
N GLU A 37 10.86 -0.86 -6.45
CA GLU A 37 9.94 -1.21 -7.54
C GLU A 37 8.52 -0.67 -7.26
N TRP A 38 7.84 -0.25 -8.32
CA TRP A 38 6.40 0.00 -8.29
C TRP A 38 5.70 -1.01 -9.19
N VAL A 39 4.91 -1.88 -8.57
CA VAL A 39 4.11 -2.92 -9.22
C VAL A 39 2.64 -2.54 -9.16
N ALA A 40 1.97 -2.54 -10.30
CA ALA A 40 0.51 -2.46 -10.37
C ALA A 40 -0.08 -3.84 -10.62
N VAL A 41 -1.01 -4.26 -9.77
CA VAL A 41 -1.79 -5.49 -9.96
C VAL A 41 -3.16 -5.11 -10.52
N VAL A 42 -3.46 -5.58 -11.70
CA VAL A 42 -4.69 -5.26 -12.42
C VAL A 42 -5.52 -6.52 -12.71
N GLY A 43 -6.81 -6.34 -12.95
CA GLY A 43 -7.71 -7.43 -13.30
C GLY A 43 -9.17 -7.09 -13.02
N PRO A 44 -10.13 -7.92 -13.49
CA PRO A 44 -11.54 -7.68 -13.30
C PRO A 44 -11.95 -7.64 -11.82
N SER A 45 -13.11 -7.05 -11.52
CA SER A 45 -13.68 -7.07 -10.19
C SER A 45 -13.87 -8.51 -9.71
N GLY A 46 -13.55 -8.78 -8.43
CA GLY A 46 -13.69 -10.11 -7.84
C GLY A 46 -12.57 -11.10 -8.18
N CYS A 47 -11.54 -10.74 -8.96
CA CYS A 47 -10.45 -11.67 -9.30
C CYS A 47 -9.44 -11.93 -8.17
N GLY A 48 -9.62 -11.29 -6.97
CA GLY A 48 -8.79 -11.53 -5.80
C GLY A 48 -7.73 -10.45 -5.47
N LYS A 49 -7.73 -9.30 -6.14
CA LYS A 49 -6.74 -8.21 -5.92
C LYS A 49 -6.70 -7.70 -4.48
N SER A 50 -7.85 -7.30 -3.92
CA SER A 50 -7.90 -6.81 -2.52
C SER A 50 -7.57 -7.93 -1.53
N THR A 51 -7.93 -9.20 -1.83
CA THR A 51 -7.49 -10.34 -1.02
C THR A 51 -5.97 -10.48 -1.06
N LEU A 52 -5.35 -10.38 -2.24
CA LEU A 52 -3.90 -10.39 -2.36
C LEU A 52 -3.29 -9.26 -1.51
N LEU A 53 -3.78 -8.03 -1.65
CA LEU A 53 -3.28 -6.89 -0.90
C LEU A 53 -3.38 -7.10 0.63
N ASN A 54 -4.50 -7.66 1.11
CA ASN A 54 -4.71 -7.99 2.52
C ASN A 54 -3.71 -9.05 3.02
N LEU A 55 -3.39 -10.05 2.20
CA LEU A 55 -2.38 -11.05 2.52
C LEU A 55 -0.98 -10.42 2.59
N LEU A 56 -0.61 -9.62 1.59
CA LEU A 56 0.67 -8.91 1.55
C LEU A 56 0.83 -7.93 2.73
N GLY A 57 -0.27 -7.38 3.21
CA GLY A 57 -0.28 -6.47 4.34
C GLY A 57 -0.42 -7.13 5.71
N ALA A 58 -0.44 -8.47 5.80
CA ALA A 58 -0.73 -9.20 7.03
C ALA A 58 -2.03 -8.75 7.73
N ILE A 59 -3.03 -8.30 6.95
CA ILE A 59 -4.41 -8.07 7.41
C ILE A 59 -5.14 -9.41 7.47
N ASP A 60 -4.86 -10.28 6.50
CA ASP A 60 -5.36 -11.65 6.43
C ASP A 60 -4.19 -12.64 6.34
N ARG A 61 -4.46 -13.94 6.58
CA ARG A 61 -3.44 -14.98 6.56
C ARG A 61 -3.65 -15.88 5.36
N PRO A 62 -2.59 -16.30 4.67
CA PRO A 62 -2.72 -17.30 3.61
C PRO A 62 -3.16 -18.65 4.19
N THR A 63 -4.01 -19.37 3.45
CA THR A 63 -4.39 -20.76 3.79
C THR A 63 -3.22 -21.73 3.51
N ALA A 64 -2.36 -21.37 2.54
CA ALA A 64 -1.13 -22.08 2.20
C ALA A 64 -0.16 -21.13 1.48
N GLY A 65 1.10 -21.54 1.40
CA GLY A 65 2.17 -20.72 0.81
C GLY A 65 2.87 -19.85 1.84
N ARG A 66 3.79 -19.02 1.37
CA ARG A 66 4.67 -18.21 2.23
C ARG A 66 4.77 -16.76 1.74
N ILE A 67 4.79 -15.83 2.68
CA ILE A 67 4.99 -14.39 2.40
C ILE A 67 6.12 -13.88 3.28
N VAL A 68 7.16 -13.33 2.66
CA VAL A 68 8.29 -12.71 3.35
C VAL A 68 8.34 -11.23 2.95
N ILE A 69 8.37 -10.32 3.93
CA ILE A 69 8.46 -8.87 3.71
C ILE A 69 9.63 -8.33 4.53
N ALA A 70 10.54 -7.63 3.86
CA ALA A 70 11.77 -7.10 4.46
C ALA A 70 12.52 -8.15 5.30
N GLY A 71 12.59 -9.38 4.78
CA GLY A 71 13.26 -10.51 5.43
C GLY A 71 12.46 -11.19 6.54
N ARG A 72 11.27 -10.70 6.89
CA ARG A 72 10.38 -11.28 7.92
C ARG A 72 9.30 -12.13 7.28
N ASP A 73 9.16 -13.39 7.73
CA ASP A 73 8.03 -14.23 7.37
C ASP A 73 6.76 -13.73 8.08
N VAL A 74 5.76 -13.35 7.29
CA VAL A 74 4.48 -12.82 7.79
C VAL A 74 3.32 -13.79 7.65
N SER A 75 3.56 -14.97 7.09
CA SER A 75 2.51 -15.95 6.75
C SER A 75 1.79 -16.51 7.97
N ALA A 76 2.50 -16.66 9.08
CA ALA A 76 2.02 -17.35 10.28
C ALA A 76 2.06 -16.47 11.54
N LEU A 77 2.15 -15.15 11.39
CA LEU A 77 2.13 -14.21 12.52
C LEU A 77 0.82 -14.36 13.30
N ASP A 78 0.90 -14.34 14.63
CA ASP A 78 -0.30 -14.17 15.45
C ASP A 78 -0.87 -12.75 15.31
N ASP A 79 -2.05 -12.48 15.89
CA ASP A 79 -2.73 -11.19 15.72
C ASP A 79 -1.93 -10.01 16.32
N ALA A 80 -1.24 -10.25 17.44
CA ALA A 80 -0.41 -9.24 18.09
C ALA A 80 0.86 -8.95 17.28
N GLU A 81 1.48 -9.99 16.74
CA GLU A 81 2.65 -9.87 15.86
C GLU A 81 2.30 -9.21 14.52
N ALA A 82 1.18 -9.60 13.91
CA ALA A 82 0.66 -9.00 12.68
C ALA A 82 0.35 -7.52 12.89
N THR A 83 -0.25 -7.15 14.04
CA THR A 83 -0.51 -5.75 14.39
C THR A 83 0.78 -4.95 14.55
N ARG A 84 1.79 -5.49 15.26
CA ARG A 84 3.11 -4.85 15.36
C ARG A 84 3.81 -4.74 14.01
N PHE A 85 3.68 -5.76 13.17
CA PHE A 85 4.25 -5.74 11.82
C PHE A 85 3.61 -4.66 10.96
N ARG A 86 2.27 -4.59 10.91
CA ARG A 86 1.54 -3.55 10.15
C ARG A 86 1.92 -2.14 10.57
N LEU A 87 2.20 -1.95 11.85
CA LEU A 87 2.52 -0.63 12.39
C LEU A 87 3.79 -0.02 11.78
N THR A 88 4.79 -0.85 11.47
CA THR A 88 6.12 -0.37 11.03
C THR A 88 6.61 -0.97 9.72
N GLY A 89 6.10 -2.13 9.32
CA GLY A 89 6.57 -2.87 8.14
C GLY A 89 5.91 -2.43 6.84
N VAL A 90 4.63 -2.06 6.90
CA VAL A 90 3.85 -1.69 5.72
C VAL A 90 3.05 -0.41 5.95
N GLY A 91 2.93 0.41 4.90
CA GLY A 91 1.99 1.52 4.84
C GLY A 91 0.78 1.15 4.00
N PHE A 92 -0.41 1.57 4.41
CA PHE A 92 -1.64 1.33 3.68
C PHE A 92 -2.28 2.62 3.19
N VAL A 93 -2.66 2.62 1.92
CA VAL A 93 -3.52 3.62 1.28
C VAL A 93 -4.75 2.89 0.73
N PHE A 94 -5.94 3.29 1.14
CA PHE A 94 -7.20 2.68 0.72
C PHE A 94 -7.97 3.61 -0.21
N GLN A 95 -8.90 3.07 -0.96
CA GLN A 95 -9.85 3.80 -1.78
C GLN A 95 -10.60 4.82 -0.92
N ARG A 96 -11.20 4.39 0.21
CA ARG A 96 -11.71 5.29 1.25
C ARG A 96 -10.56 5.72 2.15
N PHE A 97 -10.47 6.99 2.44
CA PHE A 97 -9.32 7.60 3.13
C PHE A 97 -9.13 7.12 4.57
N TYR A 98 -10.21 6.66 5.26
CA TYR A 98 -10.21 6.20 6.65
C TYR A 98 -9.47 7.14 7.60
N LEU A 99 -9.66 8.44 7.43
CA LEU A 99 -9.17 9.43 8.37
C LEU A 99 -10.08 9.48 9.59
N MET A 100 -9.48 9.68 10.76
CA MET A 100 -10.22 9.91 12.00
C MET A 100 -10.85 11.29 11.95
N PRO A 101 -12.19 11.43 11.92
CA PRO A 101 -12.86 12.70 11.64
C PRO A 101 -12.70 13.76 12.74
N THR A 102 -12.38 13.31 13.95
CA THR A 102 -12.15 14.17 15.12
C THR A 102 -10.72 14.72 15.21
N LEU A 103 -9.79 14.13 14.46
CA LEU A 103 -8.38 14.51 14.45
C LEU A 103 -8.09 15.45 13.28
N THR A 104 -7.11 16.34 13.46
CA THR A 104 -6.56 17.17 12.37
C THR A 104 -5.76 16.32 11.37
N ALA A 105 -5.36 16.91 10.25
CA ALA A 105 -4.49 16.27 9.26
C ALA A 105 -3.15 15.84 9.91
N ALA A 106 -2.52 16.71 10.70
CA ALA A 106 -1.29 16.39 11.41
C ALA A 106 -1.50 15.24 12.40
N GLU A 107 -2.54 15.30 13.23
CA GLU A 107 -2.85 14.24 14.21
C GLU A 107 -3.17 12.90 13.54
N ASN A 108 -3.84 12.90 12.37
CA ASN A 108 -4.04 11.67 11.58
C ASN A 108 -2.71 11.05 11.12
N VAL A 109 -1.75 11.88 10.70
CA VAL A 109 -0.41 11.41 10.30
C VAL A 109 0.40 10.96 11.51
N GLU A 110 0.23 11.59 12.67
CA GLU A 110 0.91 11.22 13.91
C GLU A 110 0.43 9.89 14.49
N LEU A 111 -0.82 9.50 14.23
CA LEU A 111 -1.48 8.36 14.88
C LEU A 111 -0.63 7.07 14.85
N PRO A 112 -0.13 6.57 13.70
CA PRO A 112 0.69 5.36 13.67
C PRO A 112 2.03 5.52 14.42
N MET A 113 2.59 6.72 14.44
CA MET A 113 3.81 6.99 15.21
C MET A 113 3.55 7.01 16.72
N ALA A 114 2.36 7.50 17.15
CA ALA A 114 1.94 7.44 18.53
C ALA A 114 1.80 6.00 19.04
N GLU A 115 1.17 5.14 18.23
CA GLU A 115 1.06 3.70 18.51
C GLU A 115 2.43 3.01 18.55
N ALA A 116 3.38 3.45 17.71
CA ALA A 116 4.78 3.01 17.74
C ALA A 116 5.60 3.62 18.89
N ARG A 117 4.98 4.39 19.78
CA ARG A 117 5.60 5.05 20.94
C ARG A 117 6.71 6.05 20.58
N VAL A 118 6.64 6.65 19.39
CA VAL A 118 7.55 7.74 19.02
C VAL A 118 7.27 8.97 19.90
N PRO A 119 8.29 9.64 20.45
CA PRO A 119 8.10 10.84 21.27
C PRO A 119 7.31 11.94 20.55
N ARG A 120 6.46 12.66 21.29
CA ARG A 120 5.54 13.65 20.73
C ARG A 120 6.22 14.68 19.85
N ALA A 121 7.29 15.30 20.32
CA ALA A 121 8.05 16.30 19.55
C ALA A 121 8.55 15.75 18.19
N ALA A 122 9.01 14.50 18.16
CA ALA A 122 9.46 13.87 16.92
C ALA A 122 8.30 13.56 15.95
N ARG A 123 7.12 13.16 16.49
CA ARG A 123 5.91 12.93 15.66
C ARG A 123 5.42 14.22 15.01
N GLU A 124 5.33 15.30 15.78
CA GLU A 124 4.87 16.61 15.30
C GLU A 124 5.76 17.12 14.15
N VAL A 125 7.08 17.01 14.29
CA VAL A 125 8.03 17.38 13.23
C VAL A 125 7.81 16.50 12.01
N ARG A 126 7.80 15.18 12.20
CA ARG A 126 7.64 14.22 11.10
C ARG A 126 6.30 14.36 10.38
N ALA A 127 5.22 14.59 11.09
CA ALA A 127 3.90 14.81 10.48
C ALA A 127 3.88 16.06 9.59
N ARG A 128 4.47 17.17 10.05
CA ARG A 128 4.58 18.39 9.24
C ARG A 128 5.46 18.20 8.01
N GLU A 129 6.60 17.52 8.13
CA GLU A 129 7.45 17.16 6.98
C GLU A 129 6.68 16.36 5.92
N LEU A 130 5.92 15.35 6.36
CA LEU A 130 5.14 14.50 5.46
C LEU A 130 3.97 15.26 4.82
N LEU A 131 3.28 16.12 5.56
CA LEU A 131 2.24 16.97 5.00
C LEU A 131 2.80 17.94 3.96
N ALA A 132 3.94 18.58 4.23
CA ALA A 132 4.62 19.42 3.26
C ALA A 132 5.06 18.62 2.02
N TYR A 133 5.59 17.40 2.22
CA TYR A 133 5.97 16.51 1.12
C TYR A 133 4.79 16.18 0.19
N VAL A 134 3.59 15.96 0.74
CA VAL A 134 2.40 15.72 -0.07
C VAL A 134 1.68 17.00 -0.52
N GLY A 135 2.25 18.18 -0.26
CA GLY A 135 1.71 19.49 -0.68
C GLY A 135 0.57 20.01 0.19
N LEU A 136 0.59 19.69 1.49
CA LEU A 136 -0.42 20.10 2.47
C LEU A 136 0.17 20.85 3.68
N ASP A 137 1.27 21.57 3.51
CA ASP A 137 1.95 22.34 4.55
C ASP A 137 1.02 23.37 5.23
N GLY A 138 0.12 24.00 4.48
CA GLY A 138 -0.89 24.94 4.99
C GLY A 138 -2.17 24.29 5.53
N ARG A 139 -2.25 22.95 5.59
CA ARG A 139 -3.46 22.20 5.98
C ARG A 139 -3.31 21.36 7.25
N ALA A 140 -2.19 21.46 7.94
CA ALA A 140 -1.86 20.60 9.10
C ALA A 140 -2.95 20.59 10.18
N ASP A 141 -3.57 21.73 10.45
CA ASP A 141 -4.57 21.91 11.52
C ASP A 141 -6.03 21.72 11.02
N HIS A 142 -6.23 21.39 9.73
CA HIS A 142 -7.56 21.12 9.18
C HIS A 142 -8.03 19.72 9.55
N ARG A 143 -9.33 19.59 9.82
CA ARG A 143 -9.99 18.28 10.02
C ARG A 143 -10.50 17.73 8.68
N PRO A 144 -10.74 16.40 8.56
CA PRO A 144 -11.15 15.77 7.30
C PRO A 144 -12.31 16.47 6.59
N PHE A 145 -13.33 16.93 7.30
CA PHE A 145 -14.49 17.62 6.71
C PHE A 145 -14.16 19.01 6.12
N GLN A 146 -12.98 19.56 6.40
CA GLN A 146 -12.46 20.82 5.86
C GLN A 146 -11.54 20.60 4.66
N LEU A 147 -11.30 19.35 4.27
CA LEU A 147 -10.40 18.94 3.21
C LEU A 147 -11.19 18.37 2.03
N SER A 148 -10.78 18.68 0.82
CA SER A 148 -11.27 18.01 -0.39
C SER A 148 -10.90 16.52 -0.38
N GLY A 149 -11.54 15.70 -1.23
CA GLY A 149 -11.23 14.28 -1.37
C GLY A 149 -9.75 14.03 -1.69
N GLY A 150 -9.18 14.80 -2.61
CA GLY A 150 -7.75 14.70 -2.94
C GLY A 150 -6.82 15.12 -1.81
N GLU A 151 -7.19 16.16 -1.02
CA GLU A 151 -6.43 16.54 0.18
C GLU A 151 -6.52 15.44 1.24
N GLN A 152 -7.69 14.81 1.45
CA GLN A 152 -7.85 13.69 2.38
C GLN A 152 -7.00 12.49 1.95
N GLN A 153 -6.93 12.18 0.64
CA GLN A 153 -6.08 11.11 0.13
C GLN A 153 -4.60 11.41 0.34
N ARG A 154 -4.17 12.66 0.14
CA ARG A 154 -2.80 13.09 0.45
C ARG A 154 -2.46 12.93 1.93
N VAL A 155 -3.39 13.24 2.85
CA VAL A 155 -3.22 12.97 4.30
C VAL A 155 -3.10 11.46 4.55
N ALA A 156 -3.93 10.62 3.91
CA ALA A 156 -3.86 9.16 4.05
C ALA A 156 -2.50 8.60 3.55
N ILE A 157 -1.97 9.14 2.44
CA ILE A 157 -0.63 8.80 1.95
C ILE A 157 0.45 9.23 2.97
N ALA A 158 0.40 10.45 3.48
CA ALA A 158 1.33 10.94 4.50
C ALA A 158 1.30 10.05 5.75
N ARG A 159 0.11 9.66 6.22
CA ARG A 159 -0.08 8.72 7.33
C ARG A 159 0.54 7.36 7.04
N ALA A 160 0.37 6.82 5.83
CA ALA A 160 0.95 5.55 5.43
C ALA A 160 2.49 5.55 5.46
N LEU A 161 3.12 6.71 5.22
CA LEU A 161 4.58 6.90 5.22
C LEU A 161 5.17 7.25 6.60
N ALA A 162 4.34 7.46 7.62
CA ALA A 162 4.74 8.01 8.91
C ALA A 162 5.87 7.21 9.58
N ASN A 163 5.74 5.90 9.65
CA ASN A 163 6.70 4.98 10.26
C ASN A 163 7.78 4.46 9.29
N ARG A 164 7.97 5.08 8.13
CA ARG A 164 8.96 4.68 7.11
C ARG A 164 8.85 3.21 6.74
N PRO A 165 7.69 2.76 6.25
CA PRO A 165 7.46 1.35 5.94
C PRO A 165 8.41 0.87 4.83
N ALA A 166 8.72 -0.42 4.84
CA ALA A 166 9.50 -1.05 3.77
C ALA A 166 8.68 -1.18 2.47
N LEU A 167 7.35 -1.23 2.58
CA LEU A 167 6.42 -1.45 1.47
C LEU A 167 5.16 -0.57 1.64
N LEU A 168 4.79 0.15 0.59
CA LEU A 168 3.52 0.86 0.50
C LEU A 168 2.53 0.04 -0.31
N LEU A 169 1.39 -0.28 0.29
CA LEU A 169 0.28 -1.01 -0.33
C LEU A 169 -0.87 -0.04 -0.58
N ALA A 170 -1.40 -0.01 -1.79
CA ALA A 170 -2.50 0.89 -2.15
C ALA A 170 -3.63 0.15 -2.85
N ASP A 171 -4.84 0.23 -2.29
CA ASP A 171 -6.07 -0.35 -2.84
C ASP A 171 -6.89 0.75 -3.50
N GLU A 172 -6.99 0.72 -4.85
CA GLU A 172 -7.74 1.68 -5.67
C GLU A 172 -7.53 3.15 -5.25
N PRO A 173 -6.28 3.64 -5.17
CA PRO A 173 -5.98 4.93 -4.51
C PRO A 173 -6.53 6.16 -5.25
N THR A 174 -7.02 6.01 -6.49
CA THR A 174 -7.65 7.05 -7.32
C THR A 174 -9.16 6.90 -7.44
N GLY A 175 -9.75 5.80 -6.94
CA GLY A 175 -11.12 5.38 -7.23
C GLY A 175 -12.25 6.31 -6.74
N GLU A 176 -11.98 7.18 -5.76
CA GLU A 176 -12.96 8.18 -5.24
C GLU A 176 -12.65 9.61 -5.74
N LEU A 177 -11.72 9.76 -6.70
CA LEU A 177 -11.21 11.06 -7.14
C LEU A 177 -11.70 11.38 -8.55
N ASP A 178 -11.88 12.67 -8.84
CA ASP A 178 -12.05 13.13 -10.21
C ASP A 178 -10.76 12.96 -11.04
N ALA A 179 -10.87 12.98 -12.36
CA ALA A 179 -9.77 12.71 -13.27
C ALA A 179 -8.54 13.62 -13.04
N ARG A 180 -8.75 14.91 -12.76
CA ARG A 180 -7.65 15.85 -12.49
C ARG A 180 -6.92 15.48 -11.21
N THR A 181 -7.67 15.27 -10.14
CA THR A 181 -7.12 14.90 -8.83
C THR A 181 -6.48 13.51 -8.88
N GLY A 182 -7.04 12.58 -9.67
CA GLY A 182 -6.45 11.27 -9.95
C GLY A 182 -5.07 11.39 -10.59
N ALA A 183 -4.93 12.21 -11.63
CA ALA A 183 -3.63 12.47 -12.28
C ALA A 183 -2.60 13.06 -11.31
N GLU A 184 -3.02 13.98 -10.41
CA GLU A 184 -2.14 14.51 -9.36
C GLU A 184 -1.70 13.42 -8.36
N MET A 185 -2.57 12.45 -8.03
CA MET A 185 -2.22 11.31 -7.19
C MET A 185 -1.23 10.40 -7.89
N ILE A 186 -1.43 10.09 -9.16
CA ILE A 186 -0.49 9.28 -9.95
C ILE A 186 0.90 9.93 -9.96
N ALA A 187 0.97 11.24 -10.17
CA ALA A 187 2.23 11.99 -10.11
C ALA A 187 2.89 11.93 -8.71
N LEU A 188 2.09 11.93 -7.64
CA LEU A 188 2.60 11.76 -6.27
C LEU A 188 3.18 10.36 -6.05
N PHE A 189 2.49 9.30 -6.51
CA PHE A 189 3.01 7.93 -6.44
C PHE A 189 4.31 7.74 -7.25
N ASP A 190 4.39 8.33 -8.43
CA ASP A 190 5.61 8.31 -9.27
C ASP A 190 6.78 9.01 -8.54
N ARG A 191 6.54 10.17 -7.90
CA ARG A 191 7.54 10.84 -7.08
C ARG A 191 7.99 9.98 -5.90
N LEU A 192 7.04 9.40 -5.14
CA LEU A 192 7.35 8.49 -4.04
C LEU A 192 8.23 7.32 -4.49
N ASN A 193 7.93 6.74 -5.65
CA ASN A 193 8.71 5.64 -6.20
C ASN A 193 10.12 6.09 -6.62
N ARG A 194 10.24 7.26 -7.28
CA ARG A 194 11.56 7.84 -7.60
C ARG A 194 12.39 8.13 -6.35
N ASP A 195 11.76 8.54 -5.26
CA ASP A 195 12.43 8.78 -3.96
C ASP A 195 12.76 7.48 -3.21
N GLY A 196 12.42 6.32 -3.80
CA GLY A 196 12.83 5.00 -3.30
C GLY A 196 11.78 4.20 -2.60
N THR A 197 10.56 4.68 -2.51
CA THR A 197 9.48 3.88 -1.92
C THR A 197 9.16 2.68 -2.80
N THR A 198 9.13 1.49 -2.22
CA THR A 198 8.61 0.27 -2.87
C THR A 198 7.10 0.29 -2.78
N ILE A 199 6.41 0.10 -3.90
CA ILE A 199 4.95 0.29 -3.98
C ILE A 199 4.30 -0.92 -4.66
N VAL A 200 3.21 -1.41 -4.09
CA VAL A 200 2.26 -2.31 -4.76
C VAL A 200 0.88 -1.65 -4.76
N THR A 201 0.37 -1.37 -5.96
CA THR A 201 -1.00 -0.86 -6.13
C THR A 201 -1.89 -1.97 -6.68
N VAL A 202 -3.12 -2.07 -6.22
CA VAL A 202 -4.17 -2.84 -6.91
C VAL A 202 -5.16 -1.85 -7.49
N THR A 203 -5.50 -2.01 -8.77
CA THR A 203 -6.39 -1.06 -9.45
C THR A 203 -7.05 -1.65 -10.70
N HIS A 204 -8.13 -1.01 -11.14
CA HIS A 204 -8.70 -1.16 -12.47
C HIS A 204 -8.48 0.11 -13.33
N ASP A 205 -7.82 1.13 -12.77
CA ASP A 205 -7.47 2.36 -13.46
C ASP A 205 -6.23 2.13 -14.35
N GLU A 206 -6.43 2.28 -15.67
CA GLU A 206 -5.37 2.05 -16.65
C GLU A 206 -4.27 3.10 -16.58
N GLU A 207 -4.58 4.36 -16.25
CA GLU A 207 -3.58 5.43 -16.14
C GLU A 207 -2.63 5.16 -14.95
N LEU A 208 -3.20 4.78 -13.80
CA LEU A 208 -2.42 4.37 -12.64
C LEU A 208 -1.55 3.13 -12.95
N ALA A 209 -2.11 2.14 -13.62
CA ALA A 209 -1.37 0.93 -14.01
C ALA A 209 -0.24 1.25 -15.00
N GLN A 210 -0.46 2.19 -15.93
CA GLN A 210 0.56 2.60 -16.91
C GLN A 210 1.71 3.39 -16.26
N ALA A 211 1.48 4.09 -15.16
CA ALA A 211 2.51 4.80 -14.43
C ALA A 211 3.48 3.85 -13.69
N ALA A 212 3.01 2.66 -13.31
CA ALA A 212 3.84 1.67 -12.64
C ALA A 212 4.94 1.12 -13.57
N ARG A 213 6.05 0.67 -12.95
CA ARG A 213 7.19 0.08 -13.69
C ARG A 213 6.91 -1.34 -14.19
N ARG A 214 6.03 -2.07 -13.48
CA ARG A 214 5.64 -3.44 -13.78
C ARG A 214 4.16 -3.61 -13.56
N VAL A 215 3.49 -4.31 -14.45
CA VAL A 215 2.06 -4.59 -14.41
C VAL A 215 1.85 -6.09 -14.34
N VAL A 216 1.17 -6.53 -13.29
CA VAL A 216 0.80 -7.93 -13.06
C VAL A 216 -0.69 -8.09 -13.29
N HIS A 217 -1.08 -8.89 -14.26
CA HIS A 217 -2.47 -9.16 -14.58
C HIS A 217 -2.98 -10.36 -13.78
N MET A 218 -4.03 -10.14 -12.99
CA MET A 218 -4.73 -11.18 -12.23
C MET A 218 -6.06 -11.54 -12.86
N LYS A 219 -6.35 -12.82 -12.91
CA LYS A 219 -7.67 -13.37 -13.27
C LYS A 219 -7.95 -14.61 -12.44
N ASP A 220 -9.15 -14.71 -11.88
CA ASP A 220 -9.63 -15.88 -11.10
C ASP A 220 -8.64 -16.37 -10.03
N GLY A 221 -7.98 -15.46 -9.33
CA GLY A 221 -7.05 -15.76 -8.22
C GLY A 221 -5.64 -16.17 -8.64
N VAL A 222 -5.29 -16.10 -9.93
CA VAL A 222 -3.94 -16.42 -10.45
C VAL A 222 -3.37 -15.24 -11.23
N VAL A 223 -2.04 -15.18 -11.34
CA VAL A 223 -1.34 -14.29 -12.27
C VAL A 223 -1.41 -14.92 -13.65
N VAL A 224 -1.91 -14.17 -14.63
CA VAL A 224 -2.02 -14.61 -16.03
C VAL A 224 -0.99 -13.93 -16.92
N ASP A 225 -0.46 -12.77 -16.52
CA ASP A 225 0.57 -12.05 -17.25
C ASP A 225 1.36 -11.15 -16.28
N ASP A 226 2.63 -10.89 -16.61
CA ASP A 226 3.56 -10.12 -15.77
C ASP A 226 4.53 -9.35 -16.67
N VAL A 227 4.27 -8.05 -16.85
CA VAL A 227 4.95 -7.20 -17.83
C VAL A 227 5.81 -6.15 -17.15
N VAL A 228 7.11 -6.24 -17.34
CA VAL A 228 8.06 -5.18 -16.95
C VAL A 228 8.07 -4.10 -18.03
N ARG A 229 7.58 -2.91 -17.71
CA ARG A 229 7.53 -1.76 -18.64
C ARG A 229 8.77 -0.89 -18.58
N ARG A 230 9.32 -0.71 -17.39
CA ARG A 230 10.55 0.08 -17.16
C ARG A 230 11.43 -0.67 -16.17
N PRO A 231 12.61 -1.14 -16.56
CA PRO A 231 13.54 -1.78 -15.65
C PRO A 231 13.92 -0.87 -14.47
N LEU A 232 14.25 -1.48 -13.33
CA LEU A 232 14.86 -0.74 -12.22
C LEU A 232 16.22 -0.22 -12.69
N GLU A 233 16.40 1.09 -12.67
CA GLU A 233 17.71 1.69 -12.88
C GLU A 233 18.61 1.33 -11.70
N ALA A 234 19.83 0.86 -11.98
CA ALA A 234 20.81 0.64 -10.95
C ALA A 234 21.09 2.00 -10.27
N ARG A 235 20.73 2.13 -9.01
CA ARG A 235 21.09 3.33 -8.24
C ARG A 235 22.59 3.33 -8.03
N ALA A 236 23.24 4.41 -8.44
CA ALA A 236 24.66 4.64 -8.26
C ALA A 236 25.02 4.80 -6.77
#